data_0f50227da0c44d22bc9812066b9a8fca
#
_entry.id   0f50227da0c44d22bc9812066b9a8fca
#
_cell.length_a   1.000
_cell.length_b   1.000
_cell.length_c   1.000
_cell.angle_alpha   90.00
_cell.angle_beta   90.00
_cell.angle_gamma   90.00
#
_symmetry.space_group_name_H-M   'P 1'
#
loop_
_entity.id
_entity.type
_entity.pdbx_description
1 polymer ?
#
loop_
_entity_poly.entity_id
_entity_poly.type
_entity_poly.pdbx_seq_one_letter_code
_entity_poly.pdbx_strand_id
1 'polypeptide(L)'
;MTPEDEQAAAGALPRRLLPWLVAVAFFMQALDTTILNTAVPSIARALGVAPLSIKAVLSSYTLSLAVFIPISGWMANRFGTRRVFSGAIALFTLGSLLCGVSRNIHVLVACRVLQGCGGAMMVPVGRLTLVRAFPKSELVRAMSFVAIPGLLGPMLGPVAGGLITAYLHWSVIFFINVPIGLAGLYLVYRNLPDYREASTPALDVAGLLLFSSGIALLSYVLEVFGEHRLNGVQIAALVAVSVALLAAYGVHAARAAQPLLRLALFHIRTFRAAVSGSFFTRLSIGGIPFLLPLLYQVGLGYTPVQSGLLMVPQALAAMSLKMTMPRILARFGYRTVLVSNTALLGVLILSFATIGAGTPVWLIVMQVFAFGFVSSLQYTSMNTLVYADVSSEGASSASTIASTAQQLSLSFGIATASLVAAFFVPDRFHTAAAEMIAGIHQAFLVLGVATIVSTVVFRGLKGDDGASVSQHRLEVPAA
;
A
#
# COMPACT_ATOMS: atom_id res chain seq x y z
N MET A 1 -22.20 -36.02 -26.63
CA MET A 1 -21.16 -35.13 -26.09
C MET A 1 -19.88 -35.55 -26.78
N THR A 2 -19.27 -34.67 -27.54
CA THR A 2 -18.02 -34.99 -28.26
C THR A 2 -16.84 -34.87 -27.24
N PRO A 3 -15.67 -35.52 -27.49
CA PRO A 3 -14.48 -35.35 -26.66
C PRO A 3 -14.04 -33.89 -26.55
N GLU A 4 -14.38 -33.05 -27.53
CA GLU A 4 -14.16 -31.59 -27.49
C GLU A 4 -15.11 -30.88 -26.47
N ASP A 5 -16.34 -31.37 -26.33
CA ASP A 5 -17.30 -30.84 -25.36
C ASP A 5 -16.90 -31.20 -23.89
N GLU A 6 -16.30 -32.39 -23.69
CA GLU A 6 -15.75 -32.78 -22.37
C GLU A 6 -14.48 -32.02 -22.02
N GLN A 7 -13.59 -31.75 -22.98
CA GLN A 7 -12.40 -30.91 -22.78
C GLN A 7 -12.79 -29.44 -22.55
N ALA A 8 -13.80 -28.93 -23.24
CA ALA A 8 -14.35 -27.59 -23.04
C ALA A 8 -15.02 -27.46 -21.65
N ALA A 9 -15.75 -28.48 -21.21
CA ALA A 9 -16.37 -28.52 -19.90
C ALA A 9 -15.36 -28.65 -18.75
N ALA A 10 -14.32 -29.48 -18.91
CA ALA A 10 -13.23 -29.61 -17.95
C ALA A 10 -12.38 -28.33 -17.84
N GLY A 11 -12.26 -27.55 -18.94
CA GLY A 11 -11.60 -26.24 -18.93
C GLY A 11 -12.47 -25.08 -18.38
N ALA A 12 -13.79 -25.23 -18.38
CA ALA A 12 -14.72 -24.17 -17.97
C ALA A 12 -14.87 -24.04 -16.44
N LEU A 13 -14.78 -25.14 -15.69
CA LEU A 13 -14.83 -25.13 -14.22
C LEU A 13 -13.64 -24.39 -13.59
N PRO A 14 -12.38 -24.63 -13.98
CA PRO A 14 -11.22 -23.87 -13.46
C PRO A 14 -11.31 -22.38 -13.80
N ARG A 15 -11.79 -21.99 -14.98
CA ARG A 15 -11.92 -20.56 -15.36
C ARG A 15 -12.90 -19.79 -14.48
N ARG A 16 -14.03 -20.38 -14.06
CA ARG A 16 -15.00 -19.71 -13.17
C ARG A 16 -14.48 -19.51 -11.73
N LEU A 17 -13.64 -20.43 -11.25
CA LEU A 17 -13.07 -20.36 -9.90
C LEU A 17 -11.87 -19.41 -9.81
N LEU A 18 -11.17 -19.19 -10.92
CA LEU A 18 -9.92 -18.42 -10.94
C LEU A 18 -10.07 -16.99 -10.42
N PRO A 19 -11.07 -16.18 -10.80
CA PRO A 19 -11.26 -14.86 -10.22
C PRO A 19 -11.52 -14.90 -8.72
N TRP A 20 -12.22 -15.93 -8.20
CA TRP A 20 -12.45 -16.08 -6.76
C TRP A 20 -11.16 -16.37 -5.99
N LEU A 21 -10.30 -17.25 -6.51
CA LEU A 21 -9.02 -17.57 -5.87
C LEU A 21 -8.12 -16.34 -5.76
N VAL A 22 -8.03 -15.57 -6.85
CA VAL A 22 -7.27 -14.33 -6.87
C VAL A 22 -7.92 -13.26 -5.97
N ALA A 23 -9.25 -13.18 -5.95
CA ALA A 23 -10.00 -12.25 -5.12
C ALA A 23 -9.78 -12.49 -3.62
N VAL A 24 -9.79 -13.75 -3.17
CA VAL A 24 -9.51 -14.12 -1.77
C VAL A 24 -8.09 -13.72 -1.38
N ALA A 25 -7.10 -13.97 -2.24
CA ALA A 25 -5.73 -13.57 -1.98
C ALA A 25 -5.58 -12.04 -1.85
N PHE A 26 -6.26 -11.27 -2.70
CA PHE A 26 -6.29 -9.81 -2.63
C PHE A 26 -6.98 -9.31 -1.36
N PHE A 27 -8.09 -9.94 -0.99
CA PHE A 27 -8.80 -9.64 0.26
C PHE A 27 -7.92 -9.88 1.48
N MET A 28 -7.25 -11.04 1.55
CA MET A 28 -6.33 -11.38 2.65
C MET A 28 -5.24 -10.31 2.78
N GLN A 29 -4.60 -9.93 1.68
CA GLN A 29 -3.54 -8.92 1.70
C GLN A 29 -4.08 -7.54 2.11
N ALA A 30 -5.23 -7.13 1.58
CA ALA A 30 -5.84 -5.84 1.88
C ALA A 30 -6.33 -5.76 3.33
N LEU A 31 -6.93 -6.85 3.84
CA LEU A 31 -7.34 -6.97 5.22
C LEU A 31 -6.15 -6.91 6.17
N ASP A 32 -5.12 -7.71 5.93
CA ASP A 32 -3.90 -7.77 6.74
C ASP A 32 -3.19 -6.40 6.86
N THR A 33 -3.17 -5.64 5.77
CA THR A 33 -2.56 -4.31 5.76
C THR A 33 -3.31 -3.30 6.65
N THR A 34 -4.61 -3.47 6.84
CA THR A 34 -5.46 -2.46 7.50
C THR A 34 -5.94 -2.85 8.89
N ILE A 35 -6.09 -4.15 9.16
CA ILE A 35 -6.59 -4.68 10.44
C ILE A 35 -5.69 -4.33 11.63
N LEU A 36 -4.38 -4.22 11.39
CA LEU A 36 -3.40 -3.91 12.42
C LEU A 36 -3.47 -2.46 12.93
N ASN A 37 -3.95 -1.53 12.12
CA ASN A 37 -3.95 -0.11 12.49
C ASN A 37 -4.72 0.17 13.79
N THR A 38 -5.87 -0.47 13.99
CA THR A 38 -6.68 -0.34 15.22
C THR A 38 -6.16 -1.19 16.38
N ALA A 39 -5.31 -2.18 16.10
CA ALA A 39 -4.73 -3.08 17.09
C ALA A 39 -3.43 -2.55 17.71
N VAL A 40 -2.84 -1.47 17.17
CA VAL A 40 -1.55 -0.90 17.60
C VAL A 40 -1.44 -0.75 19.12
N PRO A 41 -2.38 -0.11 19.84
CA PRO A 41 -2.26 0.07 21.30
C PRO A 41 -2.34 -1.25 22.06
N SER A 42 -3.13 -2.21 21.57
CA SER A 42 -3.27 -3.53 22.22
C SER A 42 -2.03 -4.38 22.06
N ILE A 43 -1.42 -4.38 20.87
CA ILE A 43 -0.15 -5.07 20.60
C ILE A 43 0.98 -4.43 21.43
N ALA A 44 1.05 -3.10 21.47
CA ALA A 44 2.07 -2.36 22.22
C ALA A 44 2.03 -2.73 23.71
N ARG A 45 0.84 -2.72 24.34
CA ARG A 45 0.64 -3.13 25.73
C ARG A 45 1.04 -4.58 25.97
N ALA A 46 0.64 -5.50 25.08
CA ALA A 46 0.93 -6.91 25.23
C ALA A 46 2.43 -7.24 25.10
N LEU A 47 3.17 -6.49 24.27
CA LEU A 47 4.61 -6.67 24.05
C LEU A 47 5.47 -5.78 24.96
N GLY A 48 4.88 -4.92 25.80
CA GLY A 48 5.60 -4.03 26.71
C GLY A 48 6.43 -2.97 25.96
N VAL A 49 5.94 -2.44 24.83
CA VAL A 49 6.62 -1.43 24.03
C VAL A 49 5.77 -0.17 23.87
N ALA A 50 6.43 0.95 23.54
CA ALA A 50 5.70 2.18 23.25
C ALA A 50 4.79 2.01 22.00
N PRO A 51 3.57 2.59 21.99
CA PRO A 51 2.65 2.48 20.86
C PRO A 51 3.26 2.94 19.54
N LEU A 52 4.08 3.99 19.55
CA LEU A 52 4.78 4.49 18.36
C LEU A 52 5.85 3.53 17.84
N SER A 53 6.37 2.61 18.63
CA SER A 53 7.34 1.60 18.20
C SER A 53 6.72 0.51 17.32
N ILE A 54 5.39 0.34 17.35
CA ILE A 54 4.68 -0.61 16.47
C ILE A 54 4.75 -0.21 14.99
N LYS A 55 5.18 1.02 14.68
CA LYS A 55 5.50 1.42 13.30
C LYS A 55 6.36 0.39 12.57
N ALA A 56 7.34 -0.20 13.27
CA ALA A 56 8.23 -1.23 12.72
C ALA A 56 7.50 -2.45 12.18
N VAL A 57 6.45 -2.88 12.88
CA VAL A 57 5.62 -4.03 12.49
C VAL A 57 4.82 -3.73 11.21
N LEU A 58 4.35 -2.49 11.05
CA LEU A 58 3.58 -2.05 9.89
C LEU A 58 4.50 -1.75 8.69
N SER A 59 5.58 -1.00 8.93
CA SER A 59 6.52 -0.57 7.88
C SER A 59 7.33 -1.73 7.31
N SER A 60 7.74 -2.71 8.13
CA SER A 60 8.50 -3.88 7.68
C SER A 60 7.74 -4.72 6.66
N TYR A 61 6.43 -4.89 6.84
CA TYR A 61 5.59 -5.59 5.88
C TYR A 61 5.51 -4.85 4.53
N THR A 62 5.18 -3.55 4.55
CA THR A 62 5.07 -2.74 3.32
C THR A 62 6.41 -2.55 2.64
N LEU A 63 7.51 -2.47 3.40
CA LEU A 63 8.87 -2.48 2.87
C LEU A 63 9.18 -3.79 2.13
N SER A 64 8.84 -4.93 2.73
CA SER A 64 9.04 -6.25 2.08
C SER A 64 8.24 -6.36 0.79
N LEU A 65 6.99 -5.84 0.76
CA LEU A 65 6.24 -5.74 -0.48
C LEU A 65 7.01 -4.94 -1.54
N ALA A 66 7.54 -3.77 -1.17
CA ALA A 66 8.27 -2.91 -2.09
C ALA A 66 9.54 -3.55 -2.67
N VAL A 67 10.27 -4.31 -1.84
CA VAL A 67 11.51 -5.00 -2.23
C VAL A 67 11.22 -6.17 -3.17
N PHE A 68 10.17 -6.95 -2.90
CA PHE A 68 9.92 -8.20 -3.62
C PHE A 68 8.92 -8.10 -4.77
N ILE A 69 8.09 -7.06 -4.85
CA ILE A 69 7.19 -6.83 -6.01
C ILE A 69 7.95 -6.83 -7.35
N PRO A 70 9.13 -6.18 -7.50
CA PRO A 70 9.84 -6.15 -8.78
C PRO A 70 10.23 -7.52 -9.35
N ILE A 71 10.49 -8.49 -8.51
CA ILE A 71 10.86 -9.85 -8.96
C ILE A 71 9.68 -10.78 -9.19
N SER A 72 8.48 -10.39 -8.79
CA SER A 72 7.29 -11.26 -8.82
C SER A 72 6.94 -11.76 -10.21
N GLY A 73 7.00 -10.88 -11.22
CA GLY A 73 6.75 -11.23 -12.62
C GLY A 73 7.80 -12.19 -13.18
N TRP A 74 9.09 -11.92 -12.90
CA TRP A 74 10.17 -12.80 -13.30
C TRP A 74 10.02 -14.20 -12.69
N MET A 75 9.72 -14.29 -11.40
CA MET A 75 9.49 -15.56 -10.72
C MET A 75 8.32 -16.33 -11.35
N ALA A 76 7.20 -15.67 -11.63
CA ALA A 76 6.05 -16.29 -12.26
C ALA A 76 6.36 -16.82 -13.66
N ASN A 77 7.14 -16.08 -14.46
CA ASN A 77 7.57 -16.50 -15.79
C ASN A 77 8.54 -17.69 -15.72
N ARG A 78 9.49 -17.65 -14.79
CA ARG A 78 10.55 -18.68 -14.66
C ARG A 78 10.04 -19.98 -14.06
N PHE A 79 9.27 -19.89 -12.96
CA PHE A 79 8.87 -21.06 -12.15
C PHE A 79 7.43 -21.50 -12.39
N GLY A 80 6.63 -20.71 -13.11
CA GLY A 80 5.22 -20.95 -13.35
C GLY A 80 4.30 -20.23 -12.37
N THR A 81 3.15 -19.79 -12.87
CA THR A 81 2.19 -18.99 -12.07
C THR A 81 1.61 -19.76 -10.90
N ARG A 82 1.25 -21.05 -11.09
CA ARG A 82 0.69 -21.89 -10.03
C ARG A 82 1.67 -22.08 -8.87
N ARG A 83 2.92 -22.44 -9.18
CA ARG A 83 3.95 -22.69 -8.15
C ARG A 83 4.25 -21.43 -7.36
N VAL A 84 4.44 -20.30 -8.04
CA VAL A 84 4.78 -19.04 -7.38
C VAL A 84 3.60 -18.51 -6.57
N PHE A 85 2.37 -18.59 -7.09
CA PHE A 85 1.18 -18.13 -6.36
C PHE A 85 0.87 -19.01 -5.14
N SER A 86 1.00 -20.35 -5.26
CA SER A 86 0.88 -21.25 -4.12
C SER A 86 1.95 -20.99 -3.08
N GLY A 87 3.21 -20.85 -3.49
CA GLY A 87 4.32 -20.51 -2.60
C GLY A 87 4.12 -19.17 -1.90
N ALA A 88 3.58 -18.18 -2.59
CA ALA A 88 3.25 -16.87 -2.03
C ALA A 88 2.19 -16.97 -0.93
N ILE A 89 1.09 -17.70 -1.18
CA ILE A 89 0.04 -17.94 -0.17
C ILE A 89 0.60 -18.74 1.01
N ALA A 90 1.39 -19.78 0.76
CA ALA A 90 2.01 -20.60 1.82
C ALA A 90 2.93 -19.76 2.71
N LEU A 91 3.80 -18.93 2.10
CA LEU A 91 4.72 -18.07 2.81
C LEU A 91 3.99 -16.97 3.60
N PHE A 92 2.95 -16.37 3.01
CA PHE A 92 2.10 -15.39 3.70
C PHE A 92 1.38 -16.02 4.90
N THR A 93 0.82 -17.20 4.73
CA THR A 93 0.09 -17.94 5.78
C THR A 93 1.03 -18.37 6.91
N LEU A 94 2.21 -18.89 6.57
CA LEU A 94 3.26 -19.24 7.55
C LEU A 94 3.71 -17.98 8.30
N GLY A 95 4.01 -16.90 7.59
CA GLY A 95 4.38 -15.63 8.20
C GLY A 95 3.30 -15.11 9.15
N SER A 96 2.02 -15.22 8.76
CA SER A 96 0.89 -14.85 9.61
C SER A 96 0.80 -15.72 10.87
N LEU A 97 0.94 -17.04 10.72
CA LEU A 97 0.98 -17.96 11.87
C LEU A 97 2.11 -17.59 12.85
N LEU A 98 3.31 -17.36 12.33
CA LEU A 98 4.47 -16.97 13.14
C LEU A 98 4.29 -15.60 13.80
N CYS A 99 3.66 -14.63 13.12
CA CYS A 99 3.27 -13.36 13.74
C CYS A 99 2.34 -13.57 14.95
N GLY A 100 1.34 -14.45 14.80
CA GLY A 100 0.38 -14.72 15.86
C GLY A 100 0.96 -15.38 17.11
N VAL A 101 2.06 -16.14 16.98
CA VAL A 101 2.75 -16.78 18.11
C VAL A 101 3.95 -15.98 18.64
N SER A 102 4.26 -14.83 18.05
CA SER A 102 5.38 -13.99 18.46
C SER A 102 5.16 -13.40 19.87
N ARG A 103 6.25 -13.33 20.66
CA ARG A 103 6.23 -12.85 22.04
C ARG A 103 7.03 -11.55 22.27
N ASN A 104 7.68 -11.06 21.24
CA ASN A 104 8.42 -9.80 21.29
C ASN A 104 8.40 -9.10 19.92
N ILE A 105 8.66 -7.79 19.95
CA ILE A 105 8.55 -6.95 18.75
C ILE A 105 9.54 -7.35 17.65
N HIS A 106 10.75 -7.78 17.98
CA HIS A 106 11.78 -8.12 16.99
C HIS A 106 11.40 -9.38 16.21
N VAL A 107 10.89 -10.40 16.90
CA VAL A 107 10.35 -11.61 16.25
C VAL A 107 9.15 -11.26 15.40
N LEU A 108 8.23 -10.42 15.90
CA LEU A 108 7.05 -9.99 15.16
C LEU A 108 7.46 -9.26 13.86
N VAL A 109 8.43 -8.34 13.92
CA VAL A 109 8.98 -7.64 12.75
C VAL A 109 9.60 -8.62 11.75
N ALA A 110 10.41 -9.58 12.21
CA ALA A 110 11.01 -10.59 11.33
C ALA A 110 9.93 -11.46 10.64
N CYS A 111 8.89 -11.84 11.38
CA CYS A 111 7.75 -12.59 10.82
C CYS A 111 6.94 -11.75 9.82
N ARG A 112 6.81 -10.43 10.04
CA ARG A 112 6.18 -9.48 9.10
C ARG A 112 6.98 -9.33 7.82
N VAL A 113 8.32 -9.34 7.89
CA VAL A 113 9.19 -9.39 6.70
C VAL A 113 8.90 -10.66 5.88
N LEU A 114 8.86 -11.82 6.55
CA LEU A 114 8.55 -13.09 5.90
C LEU A 114 7.16 -13.09 5.25
N GLN A 115 6.15 -12.60 5.97
CA GLN A 115 4.77 -12.46 5.48
C GLN A 115 4.71 -11.52 4.27
N GLY A 116 5.45 -10.40 4.32
CA GLY A 116 5.54 -9.44 3.22
C GLY A 116 6.20 -10.02 1.96
N CYS A 117 7.20 -10.89 2.09
CA CYS A 117 7.78 -11.62 0.95
C CYS A 117 6.70 -12.44 0.21
N GLY A 118 5.84 -13.14 0.96
CA GLY A 118 4.69 -13.85 0.38
C GLY A 118 3.69 -12.88 -0.28
N GLY A 119 3.27 -11.87 0.46
CA GLY A 119 2.31 -10.86 0.00
C GLY A 119 2.72 -10.15 -1.28
N ALA A 120 4.03 -9.88 -1.45
CA ALA A 120 4.58 -9.20 -2.63
C ALA A 120 4.29 -9.91 -3.96
N MET A 121 4.09 -11.23 -3.92
CA MET A 121 3.83 -12.04 -5.11
C MET A 121 2.35 -12.32 -5.33
N MET A 122 1.51 -12.23 -4.29
CA MET A 122 0.08 -12.58 -4.38
C MET A 122 -0.66 -11.73 -5.42
N VAL A 123 -0.60 -10.41 -5.31
CA VAL A 123 -1.33 -9.49 -6.20
C VAL A 123 -0.78 -9.49 -7.62
N PRO A 124 0.54 -9.30 -7.87
CA PRO A 124 1.06 -9.27 -9.24
C PRO A 124 0.90 -10.60 -9.97
N VAL A 125 1.18 -11.73 -9.32
CA VAL A 125 1.08 -13.05 -9.94
C VAL A 125 -0.38 -13.43 -10.18
N GLY A 126 -1.28 -13.09 -9.24
CA GLY A 126 -2.72 -13.27 -9.42
C GLY A 126 -3.25 -12.50 -10.64
N ARG A 127 -2.87 -11.23 -10.80
CA ARG A 127 -3.21 -10.43 -11.99
C ARG A 127 -2.64 -11.02 -13.27
N LEU A 128 -1.37 -11.43 -13.26
CA LEU A 128 -0.73 -12.06 -14.42
C LEU A 128 -1.47 -13.34 -14.83
N THR A 129 -1.89 -14.14 -13.86
CA THR A 129 -2.66 -15.36 -14.10
C THR A 129 -4.00 -15.06 -14.77
N LEU A 130 -4.73 -14.02 -14.32
CA LEU A 130 -5.97 -13.59 -14.96
C LEU A 130 -5.75 -13.11 -16.40
N VAL A 131 -4.71 -12.31 -16.64
CA VAL A 131 -4.36 -11.83 -17.99
C VAL A 131 -4.10 -12.97 -18.95
N ARG A 132 -3.48 -14.05 -18.46
CA ARG A 132 -3.17 -15.25 -19.29
C ARG A 132 -4.35 -16.20 -19.46
N ALA A 133 -5.27 -16.23 -18.50
CA ALA A 133 -6.40 -17.16 -18.50
C ALA A 133 -7.61 -16.65 -19.29
N PHE A 134 -7.80 -15.32 -19.36
CA PHE A 134 -9.00 -14.72 -19.93
C PHE A 134 -8.71 -13.99 -21.25
N PRO A 135 -9.59 -14.12 -22.26
CA PRO A 135 -9.52 -13.31 -23.47
C PRO A 135 -9.78 -11.83 -23.11
N LYS A 136 -9.30 -10.91 -23.96
CA LYS A 136 -9.41 -9.45 -23.73
C LYS A 136 -10.85 -8.99 -23.46
N SER A 137 -11.85 -9.63 -24.10
CA SER A 137 -13.27 -9.32 -23.93
C SER A 137 -13.82 -9.62 -22.54
N GLU A 138 -13.28 -10.62 -21.83
CA GLU A 138 -13.73 -11.03 -20.49
C GLU A 138 -12.82 -10.53 -19.37
N LEU A 139 -11.59 -10.12 -19.72
CA LEU A 139 -10.56 -9.73 -18.76
C LEU A 139 -11.01 -8.56 -17.87
N VAL A 140 -11.68 -7.55 -18.46
CA VAL A 140 -12.18 -6.38 -17.70
C VAL A 140 -13.16 -6.82 -16.62
N ARG A 141 -14.07 -7.75 -16.94
CA ARG A 141 -15.05 -8.29 -15.98
C ARG A 141 -14.35 -9.07 -14.87
N ALA A 142 -13.39 -9.94 -15.22
CA ALA A 142 -12.62 -10.72 -14.25
C ALA A 142 -11.81 -9.81 -13.30
N MET A 143 -11.12 -8.80 -13.82
CA MET A 143 -10.36 -7.83 -13.04
C MET A 143 -11.24 -6.98 -12.14
N SER A 144 -12.41 -6.54 -12.61
CA SER A 144 -13.38 -5.78 -11.82
C SER A 144 -13.89 -6.61 -10.65
N PHE A 145 -14.19 -7.89 -10.88
CA PHE A 145 -14.62 -8.81 -9.83
C PHE A 145 -13.57 -8.95 -8.72
N VAL A 146 -12.31 -9.13 -9.10
CA VAL A 146 -11.19 -9.29 -8.14
C VAL A 146 -10.89 -7.99 -7.40
N ALA A 147 -11.19 -6.84 -7.97
CA ALA A 147 -10.99 -5.55 -7.31
C ALA A 147 -11.95 -5.34 -6.13
N ILE A 148 -13.15 -5.91 -6.13
CA ILE A 148 -14.17 -5.74 -5.07
C ILE A 148 -13.64 -6.19 -3.70
N PRO A 149 -13.15 -7.42 -3.51
CA PRO A 149 -12.60 -7.85 -2.22
C PRO A 149 -11.39 -7.02 -1.76
N GLY A 150 -10.57 -6.54 -2.69
CA GLY A 150 -9.47 -5.62 -2.38
C GLY A 150 -9.95 -4.30 -1.77
N LEU A 151 -11.19 -3.88 -2.04
CA LEU A 151 -11.82 -2.69 -1.45
C LEU A 151 -12.51 -2.99 -0.11
N LEU A 152 -13.02 -4.22 0.05
CA LEU A 152 -13.64 -4.63 1.31
C LEU A 152 -12.61 -4.76 2.44
N GLY A 153 -11.36 -5.12 2.12
CA GLY A 153 -10.28 -5.22 3.11
C GLY A 153 -10.11 -3.94 3.93
N PRO A 154 -9.84 -2.79 3.32
CA PRO A 154 -9.72 -1.51 4.02
C PRO A 154 -10.99 -1.06 4.77
N MET A 155 -12.16 -1.51 4.34
CA MET A 155 -13.42 -1.22 5.03
C MET A 155 -13.60 -2.08 6.28
N LEU A 156 -13.37 -3.38 6.16
CA LEU A 156 -13.59 -4.34 7.23
C LEU A 156 -12.40 -4.42 8.21
N GLY A 157 -11.19 -4.12 7.75
CA GLY A 157 -9.97 -4.24 8.54
C GLY A 157 -10.02 -3.49 9.87
N PRO A 158 -10.25 -2.18 9.90
CA PRO A 158 -10.30 -1.43 11.14
C PRO A 158 -11.40 -1.90 12.11
N VAL A 159 -12.56 -2.29 11.59
CA VAL A 159 -13.67 -2.82 12.40
C VAL A 159 -13.30 -4.19 12.97
N ALA A 160 -12.82 -5.09 12.13
CA ALA A 160 -12.40 -6.42 12.55
C ALA A 160 -11.25 -6.35 13.58
N GLY A 161 -10.26 -5.48 13.34
CA GLY A 161 -9.17 -5.24 14.28
C GLY A 161 -9.65 -4.69 15.62
N GLY A 162 -10.59 -3.74 15.59
CA GLY A 162 -11.23 -3.18 16.79
C GLY A 162 -12.01 -4.24 17.57
N LEU A 163 -12.84 -5.07 16.90
CA LEU A 163 -13.60 -6.14 17.53
C LEU A 163 -12.68 -7.22 18.12
N ILE A 164 -11.69 -7.68 17.36
CA ILE A 164 -10.77 -8.72 17.84
C ILE A 164 -10.02 -8.22 19.07
N THR A 165 -9.48 -7.01 19.05
CA THR A 165 -8.70 -6.50 20.18
C THR A 165 -9.54 -6.09 21.39
N ALA A 166 -10.85 -5.90 21.22
CA ALA A 166 -11.77 -5.64 22.33
C ALA A 166 -12.19 -6.92 23.08
N TYR A 167 -12.38 -8.03 22.35
CA TYR A 167 -12.97 -9.24 22.89
C TYR A 167 -12.06 -10.45 22.90
N LEU A 168 -10.97 -10.43 22.11
CA LEU A 168 -10.04 -11.54 21.92
C LEU A 168 -8.59 -11.05 22.08
N HIS A 169 -7.66 -12.01 22.10
CA HIS A 169 -6.24 -11.69 22.07
C HIS A 169 -5.82 -11.15 20.69
N TRP A 170 -4.95 -10.15 20.66
CA TRP A 170 -4.50 -9.49 19.42
C TRP A 170 -3.93 -10.48 18.36
N SER A 171 -3.34 -11.61 18.78
CA SER A 171 -2.81 -12.64 17.90
C SER A 171 -3.84 -13.19 16.90
N VAL A 172 -5.14 -13.14 17.24
CA VAL A 172 -6.23 -13.63 16.41
C VAL A 172 -6.28 -12.86 15.08
N ILE A 173 -5.82 -11.60 15.05
CA ILE A 173 -5.68 -10.81 13.82
C ILE A 173 -4.84 -11.55 12.77
N PHE A 174 -3.80 -12.23 13.21
CA PHE A 174 -2.93 -13.01 12.34
C PHE A 174 -3.51 -14.40 12.08
N PHE A 175 -4.07 -15.05 13.10
CA PHE A 175 -4.61 -16.40 12.95
C PHE A 175 -5.80 -16.48 11.99
N ILE A 176 -6.56 -15.40 11.79
CA ILE A 176 -7.67 -15.37 10.82
C ILE A 176 -7.21 -15.64 9.38
N ASN A 177 -5.96 -15.29 9.05
CA ASN A 177 -5.38 -15.55 7.74
C ASN A 177 -5.04 -17.04 7.53
N VAL A 178 -4.83 -17.81 8.61
CA VAL A 178 -4.37 -19.20 8.51
C VAL A 178 -5.41 -20.12 7.86
N PRO A 179 -6.67 -20.19 8.34
CA PRO A 179 -7.67 -21.05 7.70
C PRO A 179 -7.98 -20.61 6.26
N ILE A 180 -8.02 -19.29 6.00
CA ILE A 180 -8.27 -18.75 4.66
C ILE A 180 -7.10 -19.10 3.73
N GLY A 181 -5.87 -18.95 4.22
CA GLY A 181 -4.65 -19.27 3.47
C GLY A 181 -4.52 -20.76 3.17
N LEU A 182 -4.81 -21.64 4.12
CA LEU A 182 -4.79 -23.09 3.89
C LEU A 182 -5.84 -23.52 2.87
N ALA A 183 -7.07 -23.00 2.98
CA ALA A 183 -8.11 -23.25 2.00
C ALA A 183 -7.72 -22.70 0.61
N GLY A 184 -7.19 -21.47 0.57
CA GLY A 184 -6.68 -20.85 -0.66
C GLY A 184 -5.56 -21.66 -1.30
N LEU A 185 -4.59 -22.13 -0.50
CA LEU A 185 -3.48 -22.95 -0.97
C LEU A 185 -3.97 -24.26 -1.60
N TYR A 186 -4.89 -24.98 -0.92
CA TYR A 186 -5.49 -26.20 -1.44
C TYR A 186 -6.20 -25.97 -2.77
N LEU A 187 -7.05 -24.93 -2.83
CA LEU A 187 -7.81 -24.61 -4.03
C LEU A 187 -6.92 -24.16 -5.19
N VAL A 188 -5.89 -23.34 -4.92
CA VAL A 188 -4.93 -22.88 -5.94
C VAL A 188 -4.12 -24.04 -6.47
N TYR A 189 -3.60 -24.90 -5.61
CA TYR A 189 -2.82 -26.06 -6.02
C TYR A 189 -3.62 -27.00 -6.95
N ARG A 190 -4.92 -27.17 -6.65
CA ARG A 190 -5.80 -28.08 -7.41
C ARG A 190 -6.31 -27.48 -8.71
N ASN A 191 -6.63 -26.17 -8.75
CA ASN A 191 -7.43 -25.58 -9.81
C ASN A 191 -6.69 -24.52 -10.66
N LEU A 192 -5.52 -24.01 -10.21
CA LEU A 192 -4.84 -22.94 -10.94
C LEU A 192 -4.04 -23.53 -12.12
N PRO A 193 -4.24 -23.04 -13.35
CA PRO A 193 -3.37 -23.39 -14.49
C PRO A 193 -1.93 -22.91 -14.24
N ASP A 194 -0.95 -23.70 -14.71
CA ASP A 194 0.47 -23.33 -14.57
C ASP A 194 0.97 -22.71 -15.87
N TYR A 195 0.94 -21.40 -15.95
CA TYR A 195 1.48 -20.64 -17.07
C TYR A 195 2.96 -20.35 -16.85
N ARG A 196 3.80 -20.80 -17.77
CA ARG A 196 5.25 -20.61 -17.74
C ARG A 196 5.76 -20.15 -19.09
N GLU A 197 6.78 -19.29 -19.12
CA GLU A 197 7.46 -18.92 -20.36
C GLU A 197 8.58 -19.91 -20.69
N ALA A 198 8.69 -20.25 -21.98
CA ALA A 198 9.73 -21.18 -22.47
C ALA A 198 11.14 -20.60 -22.28
N SER A 199 11.28 -19.28 -22.41
CA SER A 199 12.54 -18.55 -22.23
C SER A 199 12.30 -17.33 -21.35
N THR A 200 12.92 -17.30 -20.19
CA THR A 200 12.89 -16.16 -19.28
C THR A 200 14.31 -15.59 -19.16
N PRO A 201 14.52 -14.30 -19.39
CA PRO A 201 15.84 -13.68 -19.25
C PRO A 201 16.38 -13.82 -17.83
N ALA A 202 17.70 -13.66 -17.67
CA ALA A 202 18.34 -13.72 -16.37
C ALA A 202 17.82 -12.61 -15.44
N LEU A 203 17.69 -12.93 -14.14
CA LEU A 203 17.33 -11.92 -13.15
C LEU A 203 18.48 -10.93 -12.98
N ASP A 204 18.15 -9.66 -12.92
CA ASP A 204 19.09 -8.61 -12.53
C ASP A 204 19.39 -8.68 -11.02
N VAL A 205 20.23 -9.65 -10.64
CA VAL A 205 20.62 -9.87 -9.23
C VAL A 205 21.36 -8.69 -8.66
N ALA A 206 22.25 -8.06 -9.45
CA ALA A 206 23.02 -6.89 -9.02
C ALA A 206 22.10 -5.70 -8.73
N GLY A 207 21.16 -5.43 -9.66
CA GLY A 207 20.14 -4.40 -9.44
C GLY A 207 19.24 -4.68 -8.25
N LEU A 208 18.82 -5.94 -8.05
CA LEU A 208 18.03 -6.33 -6.90
C LEU A 208 18.79 -6.08 -5.58
N LEU A 209 20.04 -6.50 -5.48
CA LEU A 209 20.84 -6.31 -4.26
C LEU A 209 21.10 -4.82 -3.97
N LEU A 210 21.49 -4.04 -4.98
CA LEU A 210 21.74 -2.60 -4.82
C LEU A 210 20.45 -1.86 -4.37
N PHE A 211 19.33 -2.11 -5.05
CA PHE A 211 18.07 -1.49 -4.75
C PHE A 211 17.55 -1.89 -3.37
N SER A 212 17.50 -3.20 -3.09
CA SER A 212 16.95 -3.73 -1.83
C SER A 212 17.77 -3.30 -0.62
N SER A 213 19.12 -3.37 -0.72
CA SER A 213 19.99 -2.95 0.38
C SER A 213 19.91 -1.45 0.63
N GLY A 214 19.87 -0.63 -0.43
CA GLY A 214 19.72 0.81 -0.31
C GLY A 214 18.40 1.20 0.38
N ILE A 215 17.29 0.62 -0.05
CA ILE A 215 15.97 0.88 0.53
C ILE A 215 15.85 0.34 1.96
N ALA A 216 16.35 -0.88 2.22
CA ALA A 216 16.31 -1.47 3.55
C ALA A 216 17.11 -0.64 4.56
N LEU A 217 18.28 -0.16 4.16
CA LEU A 217 19.11 0.69 4.99
C LEU A 217 18.46 2.05 5.29
N LEU A 218 17.82 2.68 4.29
CA LEU A 218 17.10 3.92 4.47
C LEU A 218 15.89 3.75 5.41
N SER A 219 15.17 2.64 5.26
CA SER A 219 14.06 2.30 6.15
C SER A 219 14.53 2.08 7.58
N TYR A 220 15.65 1.37 7.78
CA TYR A 220 16.26 1.16 9.08
C TYR A 220 16.64 2.49 9.76
N VAL A 221 17.22 3.42 9.00
CA VAL A 221 17.54 4.76 9.53
C VAL A 221 16.27 5.48 10.00
N LEU A 222 15.19 5.48 9.22
CA LEU A 222 13.92 6.11 9.61
C LEU A 222 13.31 5.46 10.86
N GLU A 223 13.58 4.18 11.08
CA GLU A 223 13.08 3.46 12.24
C GLU A 223 13.85 3.81 13.51
N VAL A 224 15.19 3.81 13.43
CA VAL A 224 16.07 4.01 14.58
C VAL A 224 16.29 5.49 14.91
N PHE A 225 16.04 6.39 13.95
CA PHE A 225 16.33 7.82 14.08
C PHE A 225 15.73 8.47 15.35
N GLY A 226 14.57 8.06 15.78
CA GLY A 226 13.96 8.64 16.98
C GLY A 226 14.26 7.86 18.28
N GLU A 227 15.01 6.77 18.25
CA GLU A 227 15.27 5.92 19.43
C GLU A 227 16.55 6.28 20.21
N HIS A 228 17.29 7.31 19.77
CA HIS A 228 18.57 7.75 20.33
C HIS A 228 19.64 6.63 20.44
N ARG A 229 19.47 5.53 19.69
CA ARG A 229 20.41 4.40 19.69
C ARG A 229 21.66 4.66 18.84
N LEU A 230 21.57 5.59 17.89
CA LEU A 230 22.66 5.97 17.01
C LEU A 230 22.99 7.45 17.18
N ASN A 231 24.26 7.79 17.09
CA ASN A 231 24.68 9.18 17.06
C ASN A 231 24.51 9.80 15.65
N GLY A 232 24.55 11.14 15.56
CA GLY A 232 24.33 11.85 14.30
C GLY A 232 25.29 11.44 13.18
N VAL A 233 26.55 11.11 13.52
CA VAL A 233 27.55 10.64 12.53
C VAL A 233 27.20 9.28 11.98
N GLN A 234 26.76 8.35 12.81
CA GLN A 234 26.31 7.02 12.39
C GLN A 234 25.07 7.11 11.48
N ILE A 235 24.12 7.97 11.84
CA ILE A 235 22.93 8.21 11.01
C ILE A 235 23.35 8.80 9.65
N ALA A 236 24.18 9.82 9.63
CA ALA A 236 24.68 10.43 8.40
C ALA A 236 25.42 9.42 7.52
N ALA A 237 26.27 8.57 8.11
CA ALA A 237 26.99 7.51 7.39
C ALA A 237 26.04 6.49 6.77
N LEU A 238 25.02 6.02 7.52
CA LEU A 238 24.02 5.07 7.02
C LEU A 238 23.19 5.68 5.87
N VAL A 239 22.79 6.94 5.99
CA VAL A 239 22.09 7.67 4.91
C VAL A 239 23.00 7.79 3.69
N ALA A 240 24.25 8.18 3.87
CA ALA A 240 25.21 8.30 2.76
C ALA A 240 25.41 6.96 2.03
N VAL A 241 25.57 5.84 2.77
CA VAL A 241 25.68 4.51 2.18
C VAL A 241 24.41 4.12 1.45
N SER A 242 23.23 4.38 2.02
CA SER A 242 21.95 4.12 1.37
C SER A 242 21.82 4.88 0.05
N VAL A 243 22.11 6.19 0.07
CA VAL A 243 22.07 7.04 -1.13
C VAL A 243 23.08 6.58 -2.17
N ALA A 244 24.30 6.18 -1.75
CA ALA A 244 25.33 5.64 -2.63
C ALA A 244 24.87 4.33 -3.30
N LEU A 245 24.24 3.41 -2.56
CA LEU A 245 23.68 2.17 -3.12
C LEU A 245 22.56 2.43 -4.12
N LEU A 246 21.65 3.37 -3.82
CA LEU A 246 20.58 3.76 -4.73
C LEU A 246 21.09 4.50 -5.97
N ALA A 247 22.12 5.34 -5.83
CA ALA A 247 22.79 5.98 -6.96
C ALA A 247 23.52 4.94 -7.83
N ALA A 248 24.24 4.00 -7.21
CA ALA A 248 24.86 2.87 -7.92
C ALA A 248 23.81 2.02 -8.65
N TYR A 249 22.65 1.79 -8.05
CA TYR A 249 21.52 1.15 -8.73
C TYR A 249 21.06 1.98 -9.95
N GLY A 250 20.93 3.29 -9.82
CA GLY A 250 20.55 4.17 -10.95
C GLY A 250 21.54 4.06 -12.13
N VAL A 251 22.84 4.07 -11.84
CA VAL A 251 23.90 3.88 -12.85
C VAL A 251 23.86 2.49 -13.47
N HIS A 252 23.65 1.46 -12.64
CA HIS A 252 23.50 0.08 -13.10
C HIS A 252 22.28 -0.08 -14.01
N ALA A 253 21.11 0.42 -13.60
CA ALA A 253 19.87 0.33 -14.35
C ALA A 253 19.92 1.06 -15.71
N ALA A 254 20.72 2.12 -15.81
CA ALA A 254 20.95 2.84 -17.08
C ALA A 254 21.80 2.04 -18.08
N ARG A 255 22.61 1.08 -17.61
CA ARG A 255 23.52 0.27 -18.43
C ARG A 255 23.04 -1.16 -18.65
N ALA A 256 22.22 -1.68 -17.76
CA ALA A 256 21.72 -3.05 -17.83
C ALA A 256 20.74 -3.22 -19.00
N ALA A 257 20.88 -4.29 -19.77
CA ALA A 257 19.98 -4.61 -20.88
C ALA A 257 18.54 -4.86 -20.40
N GLN A 258 18.40 -5.47 -19.22
CA GLN A 258 17.10 -5.75 -18.59
C GLN A 258 17.18 -5.41 -17.09
N PRO A 259 17.08 -4.11 -16.74
CA PRO A 259 17.17 -3.68 -15.36
C PRO A 259 15.91 -4.13 -14.58
N LEU A 260 16.07 -4.32 -13.26
CA LEU A 260 14.98 -4.66 -12.34
C LEU A 260 13.80 -3.69 -12.47
N LEU A 261 14.08 -2.38 -12.55
CA LEU A 261 13.10 -1.33 -12.79
C LEU A 261 13.57 -0.48 -13.99
N ARG A 262 12.72 -0.36 -15.02
CA ARG A 262 13.03 0.42 -16.23
C ARG A 262 12.92 1.93 -15.98
N LEU A 263 13.98 2.54 -15.44
CA LEU A 263 13.99 3.97 -15.08
C LEU A 263 13.80 4.90 -16.28
N ALA A 264 14.00 4.44 -17.51
CA ALA A 264 13.70 5.19 -18.73
C ALA A 264 12.26 5.69 -18.81
N LEU A 265 11.28 5.03 -18.16
CA LEU A 265 9.89 5.48 -18.09
C LEU A 265 9.75 6.86 -17.41
N PHE A 266 10.69 7.27 -16.56
CA PHE A 266 10.67 8.60 -15.95
C PHE A 266 10.93 9.75 -16.94
N HIS A 267 11.36 9.49 -18.18
CA HIS A 267 11.39 10.49 -19.25
C HIS A 267 9.99 10.87 -19.73
N ILE A 268 8.99 10.00 -19.55
CA ILE A 268 7.59 10.30 -19.85
C ILE A 268 7.07 11.24 -18.75
N ARG A 269 6.63 12.44 -19.12
CA ARG A 269 6.20 13.49 -18.16
C ARG A 269 5.06 13.04 -17.26
N THR A 270 4.00 12.45 -17.83
CA THR A 270 2.84 11.96 -17.08
C THR A 270 3.21 10.84 -16.12
N PHE A 271 4.04 9.90 -16.55
CA PHE A 271 4.57 8.83 -15.70
C PHE A 271 5.39 9.40 -14.53
N ARG A 272 6.34 10.29 -14.83
CA ARG A 272 7.17 10.93 -13.80
C ARG A 272 6.33 11.69 -12.79
N ALA A 273 5.40 12.52 -13.24
CA ALA A 273 4.52 13.29 -12.35
C ALA A 273 3.62 12.38 -11.52
N ALA A 274 3.05 11.32 -12.12
CA ALA A 274 2.19 10.37 -11.42
C ALA A 274 2.95 9.58 -10.34
N VAL A 275 4.11 9.01 -10.67
CA VAL A 275 4.88 8.19 -9.74
C VAL A 275 5.52 9.04 -8.64
N SER A 276 6.19 10.15 -8.99
CA SER A 276 6.81 11.05 -8.00
C SER A 276 5.74 11.73 -7.14
N GLY A 277 4.66 12.21 -7.73
CA GLY A 277 3.54 12.79 -7.01
C GLY A 277 2.87 11.78 -6.08
N SER A 278 2.70 10.52 -6.54
CA SER A 278 2.20 9.44 -5.71
C SER A 278 3.12 9.17 -4.52
N PHE A 279 4.44 9.18 -4.73
CA PHE A 279 5.41 8.95 -3.66
C PHE A 279 5.31 10.03 -2.58
N PHE A 280 5.42 11.31 -2.94
CA PHE A 280 5.41 12.40 -1.96
C PHE A 280 4.05 12.58 -1.28
N THR A 281 2.96 12.46 -2.02
CA THR A 281 1.63 12.57 -1.44
C THR A 281 1.34 11.41 -0.46
N ARG A 282 1.69 10.18 -0.83
CA ARG A 282 1.50 9.01 0.05
C ARG A 282 2.45 8.99 1.24
N LEU A 283 3.63 9.58 1.12
CA LEU A 283 4.55 9.76 2.25
C LEU A 283 3.88 10.50 3.41
N SER A 284 3.08 11.53 3.10
CA SER A 284 2.36 12.30 4.12
C SER A 284 1.07 11.59 4.56
N ILE A 285 0.29 11.05 3.63
CA ILE A 285 -1.03 10.44 3.91
C ILE A 285 -0.88 9.04 4.53
N GLY A 286 0.19 8.31 4.20
CA GLY A 286 0.37 6.90 4.60
C GLY A 286 0.42 6.67 6.10
N GLY A 287 0.78 7.70 6.87
CA GLY A 287 0.79 7.64 8.32
C GLY A 287 -0.56 7.92 8.99
N ILE A 288 -1.54 8.50 8.27
CA ILE A 288 -2.83 8.87 8.86
C ILE A 288 -3.61 7.67 9.41
N PRO A 289 -3.71 6.52 8.71
CA PRO A 289 -4.37 5.32 9.24
C PRO A 289 -3.69 4.72 10.47
N PHE A 290 -2.43 5.06 10.75
CA PHE A 290 -1.71 4.70 11.96
C PHE A 290 -1.97 5.72 13.09
N LEU A 291 -1.92 7.02 12.80
CA LEU A 291 -2.05 8.08 13.79
C LEU A 291 -3.49 8.26 14.29
N LEU A 292 -4.52 8.14 13.44
CA LEU A 292 -5.92 8.33 13.84
C LEU A 292 -6.38 7.32 14.89
N PRO A 293 -6.20 5.99 14.74
CA PRO A 293 -6.54 5.05 15.80
C PRO A 293 -5.75 5.27 17.09
N LEU A 294 -4.51 5.74 16.98
CA LEU A 294 -3.68 6.04 18.13
C LEU A 294 -4.24 7.27 18.88
N LEU A 295 -4.62 8.33 18.15
CA LEU A 295 -5.32 9.49 18.73
C LEU A 295 -6.61 9.07 19.43
N TYR A 296 -7.44 8.26 18.78
CA TYR A 296 -8.73 7.83 19.32
C TYR A 296 -8.58 7.00 20.59
N GLN A 297 -7.69 6.01 20.60
CA GLN A 297 -7.57 5.05 21.69
C GLN A 297 -6.70 5.56 22.84
N VAL A 298 -5.52 6.10 22.55
CA VAL A 298 -4.55 6.54 23.56
C VAL A 298 -4.83 7.98 23.99
N GLY A 299 -5.15 8.85 23.03
CA GLY A 299 -5.41 10.27 23.31
C GLY A 299 -6.80 10.50 23.90
N LEU A 300 -7.85 10.01 23.23
CA LEU A 300 -9.24 10.32 23.58
C LEU A 300 -9.92 9.22 24.42
N GLY A 301 -9.26 8.09 24.67
CA GLY A 301 -9.80 7.00 25.49
C GLY A 301 -10.93 6.21 24.83
N TYR A 302 -11.12 6.30 23.50
CA TYR A 302 -12.10 5.49 22.82
C TYR A 302 -11.74 4.01 22.84
N THR A 303 -12.77 3.17 22.89
CA THR A 303 -12.57 1.72 22.80
C THR A 303 -12.04 1.34 21.41
N PRO A 304 -11.33 0.18 21.27
CA PRO A 304 -10.88 -0.30 19.97
C PRO A 304 -12.01 -0.42 18.93
N VAL A 305 -13.22 -0.81 19.37
CA VAL A 305 -14.41 -0.91 18.51
C VAL A 305 -14.84 0.46 18.00
N GLN A 306 -14.93 1.46 18.89
CA GLN A 306 -15.27 2.84 18.51
C GLN A 306 -14.23 3.41 17.53
N SER A 307 -12.94 3.19 17.81
CA SER A 307 -11.86 3.59 16.92
C SER A 307 -11.98 2.94 15.53
N GLY A 308 -12.30 1.65 15.46
CA GLY A 308 -12.52 0.94 14.21
C GLY A 308 -13.72 1.48 13.42
N LEU A 309 -14.84 1.74 14.12
CA LEU A 309 -16.04 2.31 13.50
C LEU A 309 -15.83 3.72 12.96
N LEU A 310 -15.03 4.55 13.64
CA LEU A 310 -14.68 5.89 13.16
C LEU A 310 -13.84 5.89 11.88
N MET A 311 -13.21 4.76 11.52
CA MET A 311 -12.48 4.61 10.24
C MET A 311 -13.40 4.19 9.08
N VAL A 312 -14.60 3.66 9.34
CA VAL A 312 -15.53 3.19 8.29
C VAL A 312 -15.94 4.30 7.31
N PRO A 313 -16.22 5.54 7.74
CA PRO A 313 -16.59 6.63 6.83
C PRO A 313 -15.56 6.89 5.73
N GLN A 314 -14.27 6.72 6.02
CA GLN A 314 -13.20 6.84 5.02
C GLN A 314 -13.38 5.82 3.88
N ALA A 315 -13.66 4.57 4.21
CA ALA A 315 -13.82 3.50 3.23
C ALA A 315 -15.10 3.68 2.40
N LEU A 316 -16.21 4.06 3.05
CA LEU A 316 -17.48 4.35 2.37
C LEU A 316 -17.32 5.51 1.37
N ALA A 317 -16.63 6.58 1.77
CA ALA A 317 -16.32 7.70 0.90
C ALA A 317 -15.47 7.29 -0.31
N ALA A 318 -14.45 6.44 -0.08
CA ALA A 318 -13.61 5.92 -1.15
C ALA A 318 -14.38 5.06 -2.16
N MET A 319 -15.39 4.33 -1.72
CA MET A 319 -16.26 3.55 -2.60
C MET A 319 -17.22 4.43 -3.40
N SER A 320 -17.84 5.42 -2.76
CA SER A 320 -18.81 6.34 -3.41
C SER A 320 -18.19 7.15 -4.54
N LEU A 321 -16.92 7.53 -4.40
CA LEU A 321 -16.19 8.27 -5.42
C LEU A 321 -16.04 7.53 -6.75
N LYS A 322 -15.98 6.21 -6.75
CA LYS A 322 -15.78 5.44 -8.00
C LYS A 322 -16.84 5.71 -9.06
N MET A 323 -18.05 6.05 -8.65
CA MET A 323 -19.15 6.37 -9.56
C MET A 323 -19.03 7.80 -10.16
N THR A 324 -18.40 8.73 -9.45
CA THR A 324 -18.32 10.13 -9.84
C THR A 324 -17.00 10.53 -10.45
N MET A 325 -15.95 9.79 -10.16
CA MET A 325 -14.57 10.07 -10.57
C MET A 325 -14.39 10.28 -12.10
N PRO A 326 -14.96 9.44 -13.00
CA PRO A 326 -14.79 9.65 -14.44
C PRO A 326 -15.34 11.02 -14.89
N ARG A 327 -16.47 11.43 -14.31
CA ARG A 327 -17.09 12.74 -14.61
C ARG A 327 -16.22 13.90 -14.10
N ILE A 328 -15.61 13.76 -12.91
CA ILE A 328 -14.71 14.78 -12.35
C ILE A 328 -13.49 14.95 -13.25
N LEU A 329 -12.85 13.85 -13.64
CA LEU A 329 -11.66 13.89 -14.50
C LEU A 329 -11.96 14.37 -15.92
N ALA A 330 -13.11 13.99 -16.50
CA ALA A 330 -13.54 14.47 -17.81
C ALA A 330 -13.80 15.98 -17.80
N ARG A 331 -14.36 16.52 -16.70
CA ARG A 331 -14.69 17.96 -16.59
C ARG A 331 -13.47 18.84 -16.30
N PHE A 332 -12.59 18.43 -15.37
CA PHE A 332 -11.52 19.27 -14.84
C PHE A 332 -10.12 18.90 -15.31
N GLY A 333 -9.93 17.73 -15.92
CA GLY A 333 -8.62 17.21 -16.32
C GLY A 333 -7.72 16.81 -15.15
N TYR A 334 -6.65 16.05 -15.44
CA TYR A 334 -5.74 15.53 -14.42
C TYR A 334 -4.96 16.62 -13.68
N ARG A 335 -4.45 17.63 -14.38
CA ARG A 335 -3.64 18.70 -13.78
C ARG A 335 -4.42 19.42 -12.70
N THR A 336 -5.62 19.92 -13.04
CA THR A 336 -6.46 20.69 -12.11
C THR A 336 -6.88 19.81 -10.93
N VAL A 337 -7.33 18.58 -11.19
CA VAL A 337 -7.75 17.65 -10.13
C VAL A 337 -6.59 17.34 -9.19
N LEU A 338 -5.42 16.95 -9.69
CA LEU A 338 -4.29 16.57 -8.83
C LEU A 338 -3.76 17.75 -8.02
N VAL A 339 -3.66 18.96 -8.62
CA VAL A 339 -3.18 20.16 -7.91
C VAL A 339 -4.16 20.59 -6.82
N SER A 340 -5.45 20.80 -7.16
CA SER A 340 -6.46 21.27 -6.19
C SER A 340 -6.73 20.22 -5.11
N ASN A 341 -6.82 18.94 -5.51
CA ASN A 341 -7.13 17.85 -4.60
C ASN A 341 -6.00 17.57 -3.60
N THR A 342 -4.72 17.67 -4.04
CA THR A 342 -3.57 17.52 -3.11
C THR A 342 -3.55 18.66 -2.08
N ALA A 343 -3.85 19.91 -2.49
CA ALA A 343 -3.95 21.03 -1.57
C ALA A 343 -5.10 20.83 -0.56
N LEU A 344 -6.28 20.44 -1.05
CA LEU A 344 -7.44 20.15 -0.21
C LEU A 344 -7.16 19.02 0.78
N LEU A 345 -6.47 17.97 0.33
CA LEU A 345 -6.09 16.85 1.16
C LEU A 345 -5.15 17.29 2.30
N GLY A 346 -4.19 18.16 2.02
CA GLY A 346 -3.33 18.74 3.05
C GLY A 346 -4.14 19.56 4.06
N VAL A 347 -5.11 20.35 3.63
CA VAL A 347 -6.01 21.10 4.53
C VAL A 347 -6.84 20.15 5.39
N LEU A 348 -7.34 19.04 4.84
CA LEU A 348 -8.06 18.02 5.61
C LEU A 348 -7.16 17.35 6.66
N ILE A 349 -5.88 17.08 6.34
CA ILE A 349 -4.93 16.55 7.32
C ILE A 349 -4.68 17.57 8.43
N LEU A 350 -4.52 18.86 8.09
CA LEU A 350 -4.41 19.93 9.08
C LEU A 350 -5.63 19.98 10.01
N SER A 351 -6.83 19.76 9.47
CA SER A 351 -8.06 19.77 10.25
C SER A 351 -8.13 18.67 11.30
N PHE A 352 -7.42 17.54 11.14
CA PHE A 352 -7.36 16.52 12.19
C PHE A 352 -6.68 16.99 13.47
N ALA A 353 -5.87 18.05 13.41
CA ALA A 353 -5.29 18.67 14.61
C ALA A 353 -6.34 19.40 15.49
N THR A 354 -7.60 19.52 15.04
CA THR A 354 -8.70 20.05 15.86
C THR A 354 -9.46 18.98 16.64
N ILE A 355 -9.15 17.69 16.44
CA ILE A 355 -9.83 16.58 17.09
C ILE A 355 -9.33 16.46 18.54
N GLY A 356 -10.18 16.79 19.51
CA GLY A 356 -9.88 16.72 20.94
C GLY A 356 -11.03 16.11 21.76
N ALA A 357 -10.89 16.06 23.08
CA ALA A 357 -11.87 15.45 24.00
C ALA A 357 -13.30 16.06 23.88
N GLY A 358 -13.41 17.32 23.46
CA GLY A 358 -14.70 18.00 23.28
C GLY A 358 -15.24 17.95 21.85
N THR A 359 -14.55 17.29 20.93
CA THR A 359 -14.97 17.27 19.51
C THR A 359 -16.16 16.34 19.32
N PRO A 360 -17.30 16.84 18.76
CA PRO A 360 -18.46 16.00 18.51
C PRO A 360 -18.14 14.87 17.52
N VAL A 361 -18.63 13.66 17.76
CA VAL A 361 -18.38 12.49 16.92
C VAL A 361 -18.77 12.71 15.47
N TRP A 362 -19.90 13.42 15.22
CA TRP A 362 -20.34 13.71 13.85
C TRP A 362 -19.30 14.53 13.07
N LEU A 363 -18.57 15.44 13.72
CA LEU A 363 -17.53 16.24 13.07
C LEU A 363 -16.33 15.37 12.70
N ILE A 364 -15.91 14.43 13.58
CA ILE A 364 -14.88 13.44 13.28
C ILE A 364 -15.29 12.60 12.06
N VAL A 365 -16.53 12.11 12.05
CA VAL A 365 -17.09 11.33 10.93
C VAL A 365 -17.05 12.12 9.62
N MET A 366 -17.43 13.40 9.64
CA MET A 366 -17.37 14.28 8.44
C MET A 366 -15.94 14.50 7.96
N GLN A 367 -14.99 14.78 8.85
CA GLN A 367 -13.57 14.95 8.50
C GLN A 367 -12.99 13.68 7.89
N VAL A 368 -13.24 12.52 8.50
CA VAL A 368 -12.75 11.21 8.03
C VAL A 368 -13.41 10.84 6.69
N PHE A 369 -14.69 11.13 6.51
CA PHE A 369 -15.40 10.92 5.25
C PHE A 369 -14.82 11.80 4.13
N ALA A 370 -14.67 13.10 4.39
CA ALA A 370 -14.06 14.03 3.43
C ALA A 370 -12.64 13.62 3.05
N PHE A 371 -11.82 13.23 4.04
CA PHE A 371 -10.47 12.71 3.82
C PHE A 371 -10.49 11.44 2.95
N GLY A 372 -11.41 10.51 3.20
CA GLY A 372 -11.57 9.29 2.40
C GLY A 372 -11.93 9.57 0.94
N PHE A 373 -12.86 10.52 0.72
CA PHE A 373 -13.27 10.94 -0.61
C PHE A 373 -12.12 11.57 -1.40
N VAL A 374 -11.46 12.56 -0.80
CA VAL A 374 -10.36 13.31 -1.43
C VAL A 374 -9.12 12.42 -1.65
N SER A 375 -8.76 11.57 -0.67
CA SER A 375 -7.63 10.65 -0.82
C SER A 375 -7.88 9.58 -1.89
N SER A 376 -9.11 9.07 -2.01
CA SER A 376 -9.47 8.10 -3.06
C SER A 376 -9.38 8.72 -4.46
N LEU A 377 -9.84 9.98 -4.62
CA LEU A 377 -9.70 10.72 -5.88
C LEU A 377 -8.23 10.89 -6.24
N GLN A 378 -7.41 11.28 -5.26
CA GLN A 378 -5.97 11.44 -5.44
C GLN A 378 -5.30 10.15 -5.92
N TYR A 379 -5.52 9.06 -5.17
CA TYR A 379 -4.88 7.77 -5.47
C TYR A 379 -5.30 7.20 -6.81
N THR A 380 -6.59 7.26 -7.13
CA THR A 380 -7.08 6.69 -8.38
C THR A 380 -6.63 7.52 -9.57
N SER A 381 -6.64 8.87 -9.46
CA SER A 381 -6.13 9.76 -10.53
C SER A 381 -4.64 9.53 -10.80
N MET A 382 -3.81 9.40 -9.75
CA MET A 382 -2.39 9.07 -9.93
C MET A 382 -2.19 7.69 -10.56
N ASN A 383 -2.93 6.67 -10.10
CA ASN A 383 -2.81 5.30 -10.61
C ASN A 383 -3.23 5.17 -12.08
N THR A 384 -4.20 5.95 -12.55
CA THR A 384 -4.62 5.95 -13.95
C THR A 384 -3.67 6.77 -14.83
N LEU A 385 -3.17 7.91 -14.33
CA LEU A 385 -2.22 8.77 -15.04
C LEU A 385 -0.88 8.05 -15.34
N VAL A 386 -0.47 7.09 -14.49
CA VAL A 386 0.72 6.24 -14.73
C VAL A 386 0.72 5.63 -16.13
N TYR A 387 -0.44 5.27 -16.66
CA TYR A 387 -0.57 4.56 -17.94
C TYR A 387 -0.93 5.44 -19.12
N ALA A 388 -1.18 6.75 -18.92
CA ALA A 388 -1.74 7.62 -19.95
C ALA A 388 -0.92 7.68 -21.25
N ASP A 389 0.41 7.81 -21.11
CA ASP A 389 1.33 7.94 -22.26
C ASP A 389 2.34 6.79 -22.33
N VAL A 390 2.12 5.71 -21.56
CA VAL A 390 2.97 4.51 -21.60
C VAL A 390 2.49 3.55 -22.66
N SER A 391 3.39 3.05 -23.49
CA SER A 391 3.08 2.04 -24.50
C SER A 391 2.59 0.72 -23.87
N SER A 392 1.84 -0.08 -24.61
CA SER A 392 1.36 -1.39 -24.16
C SER A 392 2.50 -2.32 -23.71
N GLU A 393 3.65 -2.25 -24.36
CA GLU A 393 4.86 -3.02 -24.01
C GLU A 393 5.48 -2.54 -22.68
N GLY A 394 5.40 -1.24 -22.38
CA GLY A 394 5.89 -0.64 -21.16
C GLY A 394 4.97 -0.79 -19.94
N ALA A 395 3.69 -1.14 -20.17
CA ALA A 395 2.67 -1.12 -19.12
C ALA A 395 3.00 -2.03 -17.92
N SER A 396 3.58 -3.20 -18.16
CA SER A 396 4.01 -4.12 -17.09
C SER A 396 5.11 -3.50 -16.21
N SER A 397 6.13 -2.91 -16.84
CA SER A 397 7.22 -2.21 -16.12
C SER A 397 6.70 -0.98 -15.38
N ALA A 398 5.78 -0.22 -15.98
CA ALA A 398 5.14 0.93 -15.35
C ALA A 398 4.34 0.52 -14.10
N SER A 399 3.57 -0.58 -14.19
CA SER A 399 2.83 -1.14 -13.06
C SER A 399 3.76 -1.55 -11.91
N THR A 400 4.87 -2.21 -12.23
CA THR A 400 5.87 -2.65 -11.26
C THR A 400 6.49 -1.45 -10.52
N ILE A 401 6.96 -0.44 -11.26
CA ILE A 401 7.56 0.77 -10.67
C ILE A 401 6.52 1.51 -9.81
N ALA A 402 5.30 1.71 -10.33
CA ALA A 402 4.25 2.40 -9.59
C ALA A 402 3.88 1.66 -8.30
N SER A 403 3.74 0.33 -8.35
CA SER A 403 3.42 -0.49 -7.16
C SER A 403 4.56 -0.47 -6.14
N THR A 404 5.81 -0.58 -6.60
CA THR A 404 7.00 -0.48 -5.74
C THR A 404 7.08 0.89 -5.06
N ALA A 405 6.95 1.98 -5.83
CA ALA A 405 6.95 3.34 -5.30
C ALA A 405 5.80 3.57 -4.31
N GLN A 406 4.62 3.00 -4.58
CA GLN A 406 3.47 3.06 -3.68
C GLN A 406 3.76 2.38 -2.33
N GLN A 407 4.33 1.19 -2.33
CA GLN A 407 4.62 0.47 -1.09
C GLN A 407 5.75 1.14 -0.29
N LEU A 408 6.78 1.64 -0.99
CA LEU A 408 7.84 2.43 -0.36
C LEU A 408 7.30 3.68 0.31
N SER A 409 6.44 4.44 -0.39
CA SER A 409 5.88 5.67 0.16
C SER A 409 4.96 5.41 1.35
N LEU A 410 4.22 4.30 1.37
CA LEU A 410 3.42 3.88 2.54
C LEU A 410 4.31 3.50 3.73
N SER A 411 5.36 2.69 3.49
CA SER A 411 6.31 2.29 4.53
C SER A 411 6.98 3.52 5.16
N PHE A 412 7.53 4.39 4.33
CA PHE A 412 8.18 5.63 4.79
C PHE A 412 7.18 6.61 5.42
N GLY A 413 5.93 6.63 4.93
CA GLY A 413 4.87 7.46 5.49
C GLY A 413 4.53 7.09 6.93
N ILE A 414 4.39 5.80 7.22
CA ILE A 414 4.17 5.31 8.58
C ILE A 414 5.37 5.67 9.48
N ALA A 415 6.59 5.42 9.01
CA ALA A 415 7.81 5.71 9.75
C ALA A 415 7.96 7.22 10.02
N THR A 416 7.74 8.07 9.01
CA THR A 416 7.81 9.53 9.13
C THR A 416 6.74 10.07 10.07
N ALA A 417 5.49 9.61 9.93
CA ALA A 417 4.39 10.05 10.80
C ALA A 417 4.65 9.71 12.26
N SER A 418 5.12 8.48 12.53
CA SER A 418 5.50 8.06 13.88
C SER A 418 6.70 8.85 14.41
N LEU A 419 7.70 9.13 13.57
CA LEU A 419 8.89 9.89 13.94
C LEU A 419 8.53 11.32 14.32
N VAL A 420 7.71 12.00 13.49
CA VAL A 420 7.25 13.36 13.76
C VAL A 420 6.43 13.40 15.05
N ALA A 421 5.49 12.46 15.25
CA ALA A 421 4.74 12.37 16.49
C ALA A 421 5.68 12.15 17.70
N ALA A 422 6.65 11.23 17.58
CA ALA A 422 7.59 10.92 18.65
C ALA A 422 8.54 12.08 19.00
N PHE A 423 8.82 12.98 18.06
CA PHE A 423 9.65 14.17 18.30
C PHE A 423 8.98 15.15 19.26
N PHE A 424 7.65 15.22 19.25
CA PHE A 424 6.85 16.09 20.09
C PHE A 424 6.32 15.42 21.36
N VAL A 425 6.60 14.12 21.59
CA VAL A 425 6.20 13.36 22.79
C VAL A 425 7.44 13.07 23.61
N PRO A 426 7.63 13.73 24.78
CA PRO A 426 8.87 13.66 25.57
C PRO A 426 9.14 12.28 26.17
N ASP A 427 8.11 11.61 26.70
CA ASP A 427 8.21 10.26 27.27
C ASP A 427 7.30 9.30 26.52
N ARG A 428 7.90 8.28 25.90
CA ARG A 428 7.19 7.31 25.05
C ARG A 428 6.44 6.23 25.83
N PHE A 429 6.82 6.01 27.08
CA PHE A 429 6.27 4.93 27.91
C PHE A 429 5.21 5.41 28.91
N HIS A 430 5.38 6.62 29.44
CA HIS A 430 4.51 7.18 30.49
C HIS A 430 3.84 8.48 30.05
N THR A 431 3.62 8.66 28.75
CA THR A 431 3.04 9.89 28.19
C THR A 431 1.60 10.07 28.65
N ALA A 432 1.30 11.22 29.23
CA ALA A 432 -0.06 11.62 29.54
C ALA A 432 -0.89 11.74 28.24
N ALA A 433 -2.19 11.43 28.32
CA ALA A 433 -3.09 11.50 27.16
C ALA A 433 -3.02 12.87 26.45
N ALA A 434 -2.93 13.96 27.20
CA ALA A 434 -2.81 15.31 26.66
C ALA A 434 -1.53 15.53 25.84
N GLU A 435 -0.41 14.98 26.27
CA GLU A 435 0.88 15.08 25.55
C GLU A 435 0.84 14.23 24.26
N MET A 436 0.23 13.04 24.32
CA MET A 436 0.03 12.20 23.14
C MET A 436 -0.85 12.90 22.10
N ILE A 437 -1.95 13.53 22.52
CA ILE A 437 -2.82 14.33 21.65
C ILE A 437 -2.01 15.45 21.00
N ALA A 438 -1.26 16.23 21.82
CA ALA A 438 -0.45 17.34 21.33
C ALA A 438 0.60 16.88 20.31
N GLY A 439 1.32 15.77 20.58
CA GLY A 439 2.32 15.22 19.67
C GLY A 439 1.71 14.75 18.34
N ILE A 440 0.55 14.10 18.38
CA ILE A 440 -0.16 13.66 17.16
C ILE A 440 -0.70 14.87 16.38
N HIS A 441 -1.21 15.91 17.05
CA HIS A 441 -1.63 17.15 16.40
C HIS A 441 -0.47 17.81 15.65
N GLN A 442 0.71 17.93 16.27
CA GLN A 442 1.90 18.43 15.59
C GLN A 442 2.27 17.58 14.38
N ALA A 443 2.14 16.26 14.49
CA ALA A 443 2.35 15.38 13.33
C ALA A 443 1.36 15.66 12.19
N PHE A 444 0.08 15.89 12.49
CA PHE A 444 -0.90 16.27 11.47
C PHE A 444 -0.58 17.62 10.82
N LEU A 445 -0.09 18.60 11.59
CA LEU A 445 0.33 19.90 11.06
C LEU A 445 1.51 19.74 10.08
N VAL A 446 2.55 19.00 10.47
CA VAL A 446 3.72 18.75 9.63
C VAL A 446 3.33 17.98 8.35
N LEU A 447 2.56 16.89 8.50
CA LEU A 447 2.13 16.06 7.36
C LEU A 447 1.17 16.81 6.43
N GLY A 448 0.27 17.63 6.97
CA GLY A 448 -0.64 18.46 6.20
C GLY A 448 0.10 19.49 5.35
N VAL A 449 1.06 20.22 5.96
CA VAL A 449 1.91 21.17 5.24
C VAL A 449 2.75 20.44 4.17
N ALA A 450 3.37 19.30 4.50
CA ALA A 450 4.13 18.50 3.54
C ALA A 450 3.26 18.03 2.36
N THR A 451 1.98 17.67 2.62
CA THR A 451 1.02 17.33 1.56
C THR A 451 0.76 18.54 0.66
N ILE A 452 0.52 19.73 1.21
CA ILE A 452 0.31 20.96 0.42
C ILE A 452 1.55 21.26 -0.42
N VAL A 453 2.75 21.16 0.14
CA VAL A 453 4.00 21.38 -0.59
C VAL A 453 4.17 20.37 -1.73
N SER A 454 3.75 19.13 -1.56
CA SER A 454 3.83 18.10 -2.61
C SER A 454 3.00 18.45 -3.87
N THR A 455 2.07 19.41 -3.78
CA THR A 455 1.31 19.97 -4.91
C THR A 455 2.24 20.48 -6.04
N VAL A 456 3.44 20.95 -5.68
CA VAL A 456 4.42 21.46 -6.66
C VAL A 456 4.78 20.42 -7.71
N VAL A 457 4.81 19.12 -7.35
CA VAL A 457 5.13 18.02 -8.27
C VAL A 457 4.14 17.95 -9.43
N PHE A 458 2.86 18.26 -9.19
CA PHE A 458 1.81 18.19 -10.20
C PHE A 458 1.70 19.47 -11.06
N ARG A 459 2.33 20.58 -10.65
CA ARG A 459 2.35 21.83 -11.46
C ARG A 459 3.06 21.64 -12.79
N GLY A 460 3.96 20.67 -12.90
CA GLY A 460 4.65 20.32 -14.15
C GLY A 460 3.78 19.64 -15.21
N LEU A 461 2.55 19.21 -14.86
CA LEU A 461 1.59 18.67 -15.81
C LEU A 461 1.02 19.80 -16.70
N LYS A 462 0.76 19.47 -17.97
CA LYS A 462 0.02 20.33 -18.89
C LYS A 462 -1.48 20.08 -18.78
N GLY A 463 -2.31 21.00 -19.31
CA GLY A 463 -3.76 20.87 -19.25
C GLY A 463 -4.32 19.66 -20.01
N ASP A 464 -3.61 19.24 -21.07
CA ASP A 464 -3.94 18.11 -21.94
C ASP A 464 -3.36 16.77 -21.49
N ASP A 465 -2.49 16.76 -20.45
CA ASP A 465 -1.90 15.54 -19.96
C ASP A 465 -2.95 14.56 -19.44
N GLY A 466 -2.91 13.32 -19.94
CA GLY A 466 -3.87 12.28 -19.60
C GLY A 466 -5.24 12.41 -20.27
N ALA A 467 -5.41 13.31 -21.26
CA ALA A 467 -6.66 13.48 -22.01
C ALA A 467 -7.09 12.16 -22.70
N SER A 468 -6.12 11.34 -23.12
CA SER A 468 -6.38 10.00 -23.67
C SER A 468 -7.14 9.06 -22.73
N VAL A 469 -7.00 9.27 -21.42
CA VAL A 469 -7.66 8.45 -20.38
C VAL A 469 -8.90 9.14 -19.82
N SER A 470 -8.82 10.46 -19.56
CA SER A 470 -9.93 11.22 -18.95
C SER A 470 -11.01 11.62 -19.95
N GLN A 471 -10.72 11.59 -21.27
CA GLN A 471 -11.56 12.16 -22.33
C GLN A 471 -11.82 13.68 -22.14
N HIS A 472 -10.98 14.34 -21.36
CA HIS A 472 -11.04 15.77 -21.14
C HIS A 472 -10.70 16.50 -22.43
N ARG A 473 -11.64 17.24 -22.98
CA ARG A 473 -11.42 18.15 -24.12
C ARG A 473 -11.22 19.55 -23.55
N LEU A 474 -10.04 20.13 -23.79
CA LEU A 474 -9.90 21.56 -23.62
C LEU A 474 -10.88 22.23 -24.60
N GLU A 475 -11.82 23.03 -24.09
CA GLU A 475 -12.55 23.93 -24.94
C GLU A 475 -11.53 24.88 -25.57
N VAL A 476 -11.22 24.67 -26.84
CA VAL A 476 -10.46 25.63 -27.63
C VAL A 476 -11.38 26.86 -27.68
N PRO A 477 -10.97 28.03 -27.18
CA PRO A 477 -11.76 29.22 -27.37
C PRO A 477 -12.00 29.36 -28.89
N ALA A 478 -13.28 29.48 -29.28
CA ALA A 478 -13.60 29.79 -30.66
C ALA A 478 -12.89 31.10 -31.03
N ALA A 479 -12.02 31.03 -32.04
CA ALA A 479 -11.22 32.14 -32.55
C ALA A 479 -12.09 33.21 -33.13
#